data_1d8148fdd6025af9a014e3e827e01239
#
_entry.id   1d8148fdd6025af9a014e3e827e01239
#
_cell.length_a   1.000
_cell.length_b   1.000
_cell.length_c   1.000
_cell.angle_alpha   90.00
_cell.angle_beta   90.00
_cell.angle_gamma   90.00
#
_symmetry.space_group_name_H-M   'P 1'
#
loop_
_entity.id
_entity.type
_entity.pdbx_description
1 polymer ?
#
loop_
_entity_poly.entity_id
_entity_poly.type
_entity_poly.pdbx_seq_one_letter_code
_entity_poly.pdbx_strand_id
1 'polypeptide(L)'
;MKRRVLLAFVTFSLAVFAVCVGQAKSPKDQNAPPAQSSKPAPSEGEKRFRANCGRCHNPPENISPREARAVVRQMRVRAMLSAEDEKLILAYLAP
;
A
#
# COMPACT_ATOMS: atom_id res chain seq x y z
N MET A 1 12.95 41.68 -29.02
CA MET A 1 11.98 40.60 -29.09
C MET A 1 12.26 39.47 -28.10
N LYS A 2 13.50 39.05 -27.87
CA LYS A 2 13.81 37.91 -26.94
C LYS A 2 13.42 38.14 -25.47
N ARG A 3 13.48 39.34 -24.94
CA ARG A 3 13.08 39.67 -23.57
C ARG A 3 11.59 39.58 -23.31
N ARG A 4 10.77 39.90 -24.31
CA ARG A 4 9.27 39.82 -24.17
C ARG A 4 8.77 38.39 -24.19
N VAL A 5 9.44 37.53 -24.94
CA VAL A 5 9.12 36.09 -24.98
C VAL A 5 9.49 35.41 -23.66
N LEU A 6 10.63 35.79 -23.07
CA LEU A 6 11.09 35.24 -21.81
C LEU A 6 10.15 35.59 -20.64
N LEU A 7 9.65 36.86 -20.61
CA LEU A 7 8.67 37.28 -19.61
C LEU A 7 7.34 36.56 -19.76
N ALA A 8 6.89 36.27 -20.97
CA ALA A 8 5.65 35.53 -21.21
C ALA A 8 5.74 34.06 -20.70
N PHE A 9 6.91 33.44 -20.85
CA PHE A 9 7.11 32.08 -20.35
C PHE A 9 7.18 32.01 -18.81
N VAL A 10 7.78 33.03 -18.18
CA VAL A 10 7.87 33.06 -16.70
C VAL A 10 6.48 33.29 -16.07
N THR A 11 5.66 34.16 -16.63
CA THR A 11 4.30 34.39 -16.12
C THR A 11 3.38 33.19 -16.34
N PHE A 12 3.53 32.47 -17.45
CA PHE A 12 2.75 31.28 -17.70
C PHE A 12 3.15 30.11 -16.80
N SER A 13 4.45 29.98 -16.48
CA SER A 13 4.93 28.93 -15.55
C SER A 13 4.48 29.15 -14.11
N LEU A 14 4.30 30.39 -13.65
CA LEU A 14 3.79 30.69 -12.30
C LEU A 14 2.28 30.39 -12.16
N ALA A 15 1.52 30.53 -13.24
CA ALA A 15 0.06 30.31 -13.21
C ALA A 15 -0.32 28.81 -13.09
N VAL A 16 0.54 27.90 -13.53
CA VAL A 16 0.29 26.46 -13.47
C VAL A 16 0.58 25.86 -12.08
N PHE A 17 1.42 26.54 -11.26
CA PHE A 17 1.79 26.03 -9.93
C PHE A 17 0.75 26.30 -8.83
N ALA A 18 -0.23 27.16 -9.07
CA ALA A 18 -1.20 27.58 -8.06
C ALA A 18 -2.43 26.67 -7.94
N VAL A 19 -2.59 25.64 -8.79
CA VAL A 19 -3.80 24.81 -8.82
C VAL A 19 -3.64 23.45 -8.10
N CYS A 20 -2.45 23.09 -7.63
CA CYS A 20 -2.21 21.80 -6.98
C CYS A 20 -2.20 21.80 -5.44
N VAL A 21 -2.60 22.89 -4.79
CA VAL A 21 -2.73 22.93 -3.32
C VAL A 21 -4.19 23.05 -2.94
N GLY A 22 -4.89 21.97 -3.00
CA GLY A 22 -6.26 21.92 -2.50
C GLY A 22 -6.95 20.64 -2.89
N GLN A 23 -6.85 19.64 -2.04
CA GLN A 23 -7.91 18.74 -1.65
C GLN A 23 -7.37 17.45 -1.04
N ALA A 24 -6.85 17.55 0.17
CA ALA A 24 -6.87 16.44 1.10
C ALA A 24 -8.10 16.65 2.02
N LYS A 25 -9.29 16.43 1.48
CA LYS A 25 -10.46 16.11 2.28
C LYS A 25 -10.76 14.64 2.04
N SER A 26 -10.45 13.82 3.03
CA SER A 26 -11.06 12.50 3.19
C SER A 26 -12.58 12.67 3.23
N PRO A 27 -13.35 12.06 2.34
CA PRO A 27 -14.75 11.86 2.59
C PRO A 27 -14.88 10.78 3.67
N LYS A 28 -15.43 11.16 4.82
CA LYS A 28 -16.16 10.21 5.65
C LYS A 28 -17.41 9.83 4.86
N ASP A 29 -17.35 8.80 4.07
CA ASP A 29 -18.55 8.17 3.56
C ASP A 29 -19.19 7.33 4.67
N GLN A 30 -20.06 8.00 5.42
CA GLN A 30 -21.13 7.38 6.18
C GLN A 30 -22.30 7.20 5.21
N ASN A 31 -22.27 6.18 4.40
CA ASN A 31 -23.46 5.56 3.82
C ASN A 31 -23.05 4.29 3.05
N ALA A 32 -22.60 3.28 3.80
CA ALA A 32 -22.56 1.93 3.26
C ALA A 32 -23.88 1.25 3.63
N PRO A 33 -24.59 0.65 2.68
CA PRO A 33 -25.69 -0.26 2.97
C PRO A 33 -25.18 -1.43 3.80
N PRO A 34 -26.00 -2.07 4.64
CA PRO A 34 -25.59 -3.23 5.41
C PRO A 34 -25.27 -4.37 4.45
N ALA A 35 -24.00 -4.53 4.10
CA ALA A 35 -23.55 -5.66 3.32
C ALA A 35 -23.47 -6.88 4.22
N GLN A 36 -24.42 -7.74 4.02
CA GLN A 36 -24.39 -9.13 4.41
C GLN A 36 -23.14 -9.79 3.83
N SER A 37 -22.19 -10.03 4.66
CA SER A 37 -21.27 -11.17 4.59
C SER A 37 -20.31 -11.06 5.77
N SER A 38 -20.49 -11.92 6.75
CA SER A 38 -19.72 -12.00 7.99
C SER A 38 -18.33 -12.60 7.79
N LYS A 39 -17.57 -12.10 6.80
CA LYS A 39 -16.13 -12.39 6.75
C LYS A 39 -15.43 -11.31 7.57
N PRO A 40 -14.70 -11.66 8.63
CA PRO A 40 -13.93 -10.70 9.40
C PRO A 40 -13.06 -9.85 8.47
N ALA A 41 -12.94 -8.56 8.77
CA ALA A 41 -12.05 -7.70 8.01
C ALA A 41 -10.63 -8.29 8.00
N PRO A 42 -9.93 -8.29 6.84
CA PRO A 42 -8.60 -8.88 6.74
C PRO A 42 -7.64 -8.20 7.73
N SER A 43 -6.85 -9.01 8.43
CA SER A 43 -5.82 -8.52 9.35
C SER A 43 -4.74 -7.71 8.62
N GLU A 44 -4.01 -6.86 9.33
CA GLU A 44 -2.89 -6.11 8.72
C GLU A 44 -1.84 -7.07 8.14
N GLY A 45 -1.56 -8.20 8.80
CA GLY A 45 -0.67 -9.23 8.29
C GLY A 45 -1.17 -9.85 6.97
N GLU A 46 -2.47 -10.11 6.88
CA GLU A 46 -3.10 -10.58 5.64
C GLU A 46 -2.98 -9.57 4.50
N LYS A 47 -3.23 -8.29 4.78
CA LYS A 47 -3.08 -7.22 3.78
C LYS A 47 -1.64 -7.14 3.28
N ARG A 48 -0.66 -7.21 4.19
CA ARG A 48 0.77 -7.20 3.85
C ARG A 48 1.18 -8.43 3.04
N PHE A 49 0.68 -9.61 3.42
CA PHE A 49 0.90 -10.83 2.65
C PHE A 49 0.35 -10.70 1.23
N ARG A 50 -0.89 -10.27 1.07
CA ARG A 50 -1.51 -10.08 -0.25
C ARG A 50 -0.74 -9.10 -1.13
N ALA A 51 -0.28 -7.99 -0.55
CA ALA A 51 0.45 -6.95 -1.28
C ALA A 51 1.84 -7.42 -1.75
N ASN A 52 2.55 -8.19 -0.93
CA ASN A 52 3.95 -8.55 -1.20
C ASN A 52 4.13 -9.98 -1.74
N CYS A 53 3.30 -10.93 -1.33
CA CYS A 53 3.43 -12.35 -1.64
C CYS A 53 2.28 -12.87 -2.50
N GLY A 54 1.06 -12.38 -2.28
CA GLY A 54 -0.17 -12.86 -2.90
C GLY A 54 -0.27 -12.66 -4.42
N ARG A 55 0.66 -11.93 -5.01
CA ARG A 55 0.73 -11.77 -6.47
C ARG A 55 1.18 -13.04 -7.20
N CYS A 56 1.90 -13.92 -6.52
CA CYS A 56 2.48 -15.12 -7.11
C CYS A 56 1.86 -16.41 -6.58
N HIS A 57 1.41 -16.43 -5.32
CA HIS A 57 0.84 -17.63 -4.72
C HIS A 57 -0.11 -17.30 -3.57
N ASN A 58 -0.97 -18.24 -3.23
CA ASN A 58 -1.83 -18.16 -2.06
C ASN A 58 -1.03 -18.39 -0.76
N PRO A 59 -1.55 -17.97 0.41
CA PRO A 59 -0.92 -18.30 1.68
C PRO A 59 -0.85 -19.82 1.85
N PRO A 60 0.28 -20.35 2.37
CA PRO A 60 0.40 -21.77 2.64
C PRO A 60 -0.57 -22.18 3.76
N GLU A 61 -1.20 -23.33 3.59
CA GLU A 61 -2.05 -23.93 4.62
C GLU A 61 -1.22 -24.81 5.55
N ASN A 62 -1.57 -24.80 6.85
CA ASN A 62 -0.94 -25.69 7.86
C ASN A 62 0.58 -25.54 7.99
N ILE A 63 1.09 -24.34 7.92
CA ILE A 63 2.51 -24.06 8.10
C ILE A 63 2.83 -23.87 9.60
N SER A 64 3.89 -24.53 10.07
CA SER A 64 4.38 -24.33 11.44
C SER A 64 5.07 -22.98 11.61
N PRO A 65 5.14 -22.41 12.84
CA PRO A 65 5.84 -21.16 13.09
C PRO A 65 7.33 -21.19 12.69
N ARG A 66 7.97 -22.35 12.75
CA ARG A 66 9.36 -22.52 12.31
C ARG A 66 9.50 -22.42 10.80
N GLU A 67 8.62 -23.07 10.08
CA GLU A 67 8.57 -23.04 8.60
C GLU A 67 8.19 -21.64 8.12
N ALA A 68 7.19 -20.99 8.72
CA ALA A 68 6.82 -19.63 8.39
C ALA A 68 8.02 -18.67 8.50
N ARG A 69 8.78 -18.76 9.60
CA ARG A 69 10.01 -17.96 9.77
C ARG A 69 11.06 -18.24 8.70
N ALA A 70 11.26 -19.50 8.33
CA ALA A 70 12.22 -19.87 7.30
C ALA A 70 11.82 -19.31 5.92
N VAL A 71 10.55 -19.47 5.55
CA VAL A 71 9.99 -18.95 4.29
C VAL A 71 10.07 -17.43 4.22
N VAL A 72 9.59 -16.73 5.25
CA VAL A 72 9.58 -15.25 5.26
C VAL A 72 11.00 -14.68 5.21
N ARG A 73 11.94 -15.29 5.91
CA ARG A 73 13.37 -14.91 5.85
C ARG A 73 13.93 -15.06 4.43
N GLN A 74 13.62 -16.16 3.75
CA GLN A 74 14.06 -16.37 2.38
C GLN A 74 13.40 -15.40 1.40
N MET A 75 12.12 -15.06 1.63
CA MET A 75 11.35 -14.15 0.78
C MET A 75 11.64 -12.68 1.05
N ARG A 76 12.23 -12.35 2.19
CA ARG A 76 12.54 -10.97 2.57
C ARG A 76 13.26 -10.18 1.48
N VAL A 77 14.28 -10.76 0.89
CA VAL A 77 15.06 -10.11 -0.18
C VAL A 77 14.27 -10.06 -1.49
N ARG A 78 13.58 -11.15 -1.83
CA ARG A 78 12.85 -11.27 -3.11
C ARG A 78 11.63 -10.35 -3.17
N ALA A 79 10.89 -10.24 -2.07
CA ALA A 79 9.72 -9.39 -1.94
C ALA A 79 10.04 -8.00 -1.36
N MET A 80 11.31 -7.71 -1.09
CA MET A 80 11.79 -6.43 -0.54
C MET A 80 11.02 -6.02 0.74
N LEU A 81 10.79 -6.99 1.63
CA LEU A 81 10.02 -6.78 2.86
C LEU A 81 10.74 -5.86 3.84
N SER A 82 10.02 -4.91 4.40
CA SER A 82 10.47 -4.17 5.57
C SER A 82 10.44 -5.07 6.82
N ALA A 83 11.10 -4.66 7.90
CA ALA A 83 11.04 -5.37 9.17
C ALA A 83 9.62 -5.44 9.74
N GLU A 84 8.83 -4.40 9.52
CA GLU A 84 7.42 -4.36 9.93
C GLU A 84 6.56 -5.31 9.09
N ASP A 85 6.76 -5.36 7.78
CA ASP A 85 6.06 -6.31 6.90
C ASP A 85 6.36 -7.75 7.31
N GLU A 86 7.64 -8.06 7.58
CA GLU A 86 8.06 -9.39 8.03
C GLU A 86 7.34 -9.79 9.31
N LYS A 87 7.30 -8.92 10.31
CA LYS A 87 6.62 -9.16 11.58
C LYS A 87 5.13 -9.42 11.42
N LEU A 88 4.45 -8.56 10.65
CA LEU A 88 3.00 -8.67 10.42
C LEU A 88 2.64 -9.91 9.62
N ILE A 89 3.41 -10.23 8.58
CA ILE A 89 3.21 -11.43 7.77
C ILE A 89 3.42 -12.70 8.60
N LEU A 90 4.45 -12.73 9.46
CA LEU A 90 4.67 -13.86 10.36
C LEU A 90 3.50 -14.06 11.34
N ALA A 91 2.96 -12.98 11.90
CA ALA A 91 1.80 -13.05 12.77
C ALA A 91 0.53 -13.54 12.06
N TYR A 92 0.43 -13.32 10.76
CA TYR A 92 -0.68 -13.81 9.95
C TYR A 92 -0.51 -15.29 9.56
N LEU A 93 0.70 -15.71 9.18
CA LEU A 93 0.96 -17.08 8.71
C LEU A 93 1.04 -18.12 9.84
N ALA A 94 1.41 -17.69 11.03
CA ALA A 94 1.59 -18.55 12.21
C ALA A 94 1.14 -17.81 13.47
N PRO A 95 -0.17 -17.62 13.64
CA PRO A 95 -0.77 -16.91 14.76
C PRO A 95 -0.54 -17.64 16.12
#